data_84b753f91d2b41bd07e836847c56659e
#
_entry.id   84b753f91d2b41bd07e836847c56659e
#
_cell.length_a   1.000
_cell.length_b   1.000
_cell.length_c   1.000
_cell.angle_alpha   90.00
_cell.angle_beta   90.00
_cell.angle_gamma   90.00
#
_symmetry.space_group_name_H-M   'P 1'
#
loop_
_entity.id
_entity.type
_entity.pdbx_description
1 polymer ?
#
loop_
_entity_poly.entity_id
_entity_poly.type
_entity_poly.pdbx_seq_one_letter_code
_entity_poly.pdbx_strand_id
1 'polypeptide(L)'
;MLTLDLGNDTTFSCATEPFHLFVPTTINGSFSWQDGSTGPTFLVDTSGTYSVEVISLCGSAIDTLLVLSGDDEVDVIPERNLPNVFTPNNDGENETFPLLPVPMEKMSITINDRWGAPVFRSDDRSLLWNGKKDNATIPCPDGVYFYTGSVQYSNTCRMYDRPIQGSCNFCGKLLAPPPVSE
;
A
#
# COMPACT_ATOMS: atom_id res chain seq x y z
N MET A 1 -28.61 -37.53 0.21
CA MET A 1 -28.59 -36.07 0.06
C MET A 1 -27.29 -35.72 -0.66
N LEU A 2 -27.36 -35.01 -1.78
CA LEU A 2 -26.15 -34.59 -2.50
C LEU A 2 -25.47 -33.49 -1.68
N THR A 3 -24.20 -33.66 -1.38
CA THR A 3 -23.35 -32.63 -0.74
C THR A 3 -22.30 -32.21 -1.72
N LEU A 4 -22.14 -30.91 -1.86
CA LEU A 4 -21.10 -30.27 -2.69
C LEU A 4 -20.29 -29.37 -1.79
N ASP A 5 -18.98 -29.37 -1.95
CA ASP A 5 -18.05 -28.55 -1.16
C ASP A 5 -16.88 -28.18 -2.07
N LEU A 6 -16.76 -26.89 -2.38
CA LEU A 6 -15.64 -26.28 -3.13
C LEU A 6 -14.43 -25.96 -2.25
N GLY A 7 -14.58 -26.10 -0.94
CA GLY A 7 -13.58 -25.73 0.04
C GLY A 7 -13.83 -24.39 0.73
N ASN A 8 -12.83 -23.94 1.47
CA ASN A 8 -12.92 -22.67 2.22
C ASN A 8 -12.61 -21.47 1.34
N ASP A 9 -13.22 -20.33 1.69
CA ASP A 9 -12.82 -19.05 1.12
C ASP A 9 -11.31 -18.85 1.17
N THR A 10 -10.75 -18.33 0.09
CA THR A 10 -9.31 -18.21 -0.08
C THR A 10 -8.93 -16.83 -0.60
N THR A 11 -7.65 -16.53 -0.58
CA THR A 11 -7.11 -15.27 -1.08
C THR A 11 -6.34 -15.53 -2.36
N PHE A 12 -6.67 -14.78 -3.40
CA PHE A 12 -5.94 -14.74 -4.64
C PHE A 12 -4.98 -13.55 -4.60
N SER A 13 -3.71 -13.80 -4.80
CA SER A 13 -2.72 -12.76 -5.02
C SER A 13 -2.08 -12.96 -6.39
N CYS A 14 -1.56 -11.91 -6.98
CA CYS A 14 -0.91 -12.02 -8.28
C CYS A 14 0.41 -12.83 -8.26
N ALA A 15 0.93 -13.12 -7.07
CA ALA A 15 2.00 -14.10 -6.90
C ALA A 15 1.47 -15.54 -6.90
N THR A 16 0.13 -15.71 -6.88
CA THR A 16 -0.50 -17.01 -6.92
C THR A 16 -0.78 -17.38 -8.37
N GLU A 17 -0.23 -18.49 -8.84
CA GLU A 17 -0.59 -19.04 -10.15
C GLU A 17 -2.10 -19.29 -10.21
N PRO A 18 -2.73 -19.11 -11.39
CA PRO A 18 -4.12 -19.52 -11.58
C PRO A 18 -4.32 -20.97 -11.15
N PHE A 19 -5.38 -21.22 -10.43
CA PHE A 19 -5.68 -22.57 -9.93
C PHE A 19 -7.07 -23.04 -10.39
N HIS A 20 -7.31 -24.34 -10.30
CA HIS A 20 -8.59 -24.91 -10.68
C HIS A 20 -9.40 -25.29 -9.44
N LEU A 21 -10.66 -24.91 -9.45
CA LEU A 21 -11.68 -25.49 -8.59
C LEU A 21 -12.10 -26.84 -9.18
N PHE A 22 -12.37 -27.80 -8.32
CA PHE A 22 -12.76 -29.16 -8.72
C PHE A 22 -14.05 -29.56 -8.03
N VAL A 23 -15.00 -30.00 -8.81
CA VAL A 23 -16.13 -30.74 -8.26
C VAL A 23 -15.74 -32.22 -8.15
N PRO A 24 -15.96 -32.87 -7.00
CA PRO A 24 -15.58 -34.27 -6.83
C PRO A 24 -16.20 -35.17 -7.92
N THR A 25 -15.36 -35.96 -8.59
CA THR A 25 -15.77 -36.84 -9.69
C THR A 25 -16.69 -37.98 -9.27
N THR A 26 -16.89 -38.19 -7.97
CA THR A 26 -17.89 -39.13 -7.42
C THR A 26 -19.31 -38.66 -7.65
N ILE A 27 -19.53 -37.40 -8.00
CA ILE A 27 -20.83 -36.84 -8.30
C ILE A 27 -21.12 -37.02 -9.79
N ASN A 28 -22.04 -37.92 -10.12
CA ASN A 28 -22.48 -38.14 -11.49
C ASN A 28 -23.65 -37.19 -11.80
N GLY A 29 -23.39 -36.11 -12.52
CA GLY A 29 -24.39 -35.08 -12.81
C GLY A 29 -23.93 -34.09 -13.86
N SER A 30 -24.75 -33.09 -14.14
CA SER A 30 -24.42 -31.91 -14.94
C SER A 30 -23.97 -30.78 -14.04
N PHE A 31 -23.00 -30.03 -14.49
CA PHE A 31 -22.37 -28.89 -13.79
C PHE A 31 -22.76 -27.60 -14.52
N SER A 32 -23.00 -26.55 -13.76
CA SER A 32 -23.20 -25.19 -14.29
C SER A 32 -22.53 -24.19 -13.36
N TRP A 33 -21.49 -23.55 -13.86
CA TRP A 33 -20.78 -22.52 -13.15
C TRP A 33 -21.46 -21.15 -13.34
N GLN A 34 -21.06 -20.15 -12.54
CA GLN A 34 -21.63 -18.79 -12.58
C GLN A 34 -21.55 -18.10 -13.94
N ASP A 35 -20.61 -18.49 -14.79
CA ASP A 35 -20.44 -17.96 -16.16
C ASP A 35 -21.18 -18.78 -17.23
N GLY A 36 -21.91 -19.84 -16.81
CA GLY A 36 -22.60 -20.77 -17.69
C GLY A 36 -21.70 -21.88 -18.26
N SER A 37 -20.43 -21.92 -17.93
CA SER A 37 -19.56 -23.03 -18.31
C SER A 37 -20.00 -24.33 -17.63
N THR A 38 -19.68 -25.44 -18.30
CA THR A 38 -20.07 -26.79 -17.86
C THR A 38 -18.84 -27.67 -17.76
N GLY A 39 -18.74 -28.42 -16.69
CA GLY A 39 -17.61 -29.33 -16.49
C GLY A 39 -17.25 -29.44 -15.00
N PRO A 40 -16.45 -30.45 -14.66
CA PRO A 40 -16.08 -30.70 -13.27
C PRO A 40 -14.99 -29.75 -12.74
N THR A 41 -14.49 -28.84 -13.58
CA THR A 41 -13.38 -27.93 -13.21
C THR A 41 -13.66 -26.52 -13.68
N PHE A 42 -13.18 -25.54 -12.92
CA PHE A 42 -13.23 -24.12 -13.25
C PHE A 42 -11.89 -23.46 -12.97
N LEU A 43 -11.38 -22.64 -13.90
CA LEU A 43 -10.15 -21.91 -13.72
C LEU A 43 -10.41 -20.60 -12.95
N VAL A 44 -9.70 -20.42 -11.85
CA VAL A 44 -9.68 -19.19 -11.06
C VAL A 44 -8.42 -18.41 -11.39
N ASP A 45 -8.58 -17.28 -12.02
CA ASP A 45 -7.50 -16.37 -12.42
C ASP A 45 -7.64 -14.95 -11.84
N THR A 46 -8.75 -14.68 -11.15
CA THR A 46 -9.04 -13.39 -10.53
C THR A 46 -9.74 -13.57 -9.18
N SER A 47 -9.78 -12.51 -8.38
CA SER A 47 -10.65 -12.47 -7.21
C SER A 47 -12.12 -12.34 -7.61
N GLY A 48 -12.99 -12.95 -6.84
CA GLY A 48 -14.42 -12.94 -7.13
C GLY A 48 -15.18 -14.00 -6.37
N THR A 49 -16.48 -14.11 -6.66
CA THR A 49 -17.34 -15.15 -6.11
C THR A 49 -17.54 -16.23 -7.17
N TYR A 50 -17.18 -17.44 -6.86
CA TYR A 50 -17.29 -18.60 -7.73
C TYR A 50 -18.37 -19.53 -7.18
N SER A 51 -19.31 -19.92 -8.03
CA SER A 51 -20.39 -20.82 -7.66
C SER A 51 -20.60 -21.88 -8.72
N VAL A 52 -20.95 -23.05 -8.28
CA VAL A 52 -21.34 -24.16 -9.16
C VAL A 52 -22.63 -24.82 -8.66
N GLU A 53 -23.54 -25.05 -9.59
CA GLU A 53 -24.72 -25.89 -9.38
C GLU A 53 -24.47 -27.26 -9.99
N VAL A 54 -24.76 -28.28 -9.25
CA VAL A 54 -24.69 -29.67 -9.71
C VAL A 54 -26.07 -30.28 -9.66
N ILE A 55 -26.52 -30.81 -10.79
CA ILE A 55 -27.80 -31.52 -10.92
C ILE A 55 -27.53 -33.00 -11.22
N SER A 56 -28.02 -33.86 -10.37
CA SER A 56 -27.88 -35.30 -10.50
C SER A 56 -29.23 -36.03 -10.32
N LEU A 57 -29.24 -37.32 -10.53
CA LEU A 57 -30.42 -38.14 -10.27
C LEU A 57 -30.86 -38.16 -8.78
N CYS A 58 -29.94 -37.80 -7.88
CA CYS A 58 -30.19 -37.75 -6.43
C CYS A 58 -30.60 -36.35 -5.94
N GLY A 59 -30.77 -35.37 -6.82
CA GLY A 59 -31.13 -33.99 -6.52
C GLY A 59 -30.09 -32.98 -7.02
N SER A 60 -30.24 -31.73 -6.62
CA SER A 60 -29.28 -30.66 -6.91
C SER A 60 -28.60 -30.15 -5.65
N ALA A 61 -27.40 -29.61 -5.82
CA ALA A 61 -26.65 -28.90 -4.79
C ALA A 61 -25.95 -27.72 -5.42
N ILE A 62 -25.83 -26.65 -4.66
CA ILE A 62 -25.06 -25.44 -5.02
C ILE A 62 -24.04 -25.20 -3.92
N ASP A 63 -22.84 -24.82 -4.32
CA ASP A 63 -21.84 -24.32 -3.40
C ASP A 63 -21.14 -23.06 -3.97
N THR A 64 -20.62 -22.25 -3.08
CA THR A 64 -20.05 -20.96 -3.43
C THR A 64 -18.77 -20.75 -2.64
N LEU A 65 -17.70 -20.36 -3.35
CA LEU A 65 -16.40 -20.02 -2.78
C LEU A 65 -16.11 -18.55 -3.06
N LEU A 66 -15.71 -17.82 -2.03
CA LEU A 66 -15.21 -16.46 -2.15
C LEU A 66 -13.69 -16.46 -2.27
N VAL A 67 -13.20 -15.87 -3.37
CA VAL A 67 -11.79 -15.64 -3.59
C VAL A 67 -11.53 -14.16 -3.41
N LEU A 68 -10.92 -13.79 -2.30
CA LEU A 68 -10.58 -12.42 -1.97
C LEU A 68 -9.35 -11.96 -2.77
N SER A 69 -9.29 -10.69 -3.11
CA SER A 69 -8.05 -10.09 -3.61
C SER A 69 -7.07 -9.89 -2.45
N GLY A 70 -5.89 -10.47 -2.55
CA GLY A 70 -4.80 -10.19 -1.61
C GLY A 70 -4.18 -8.80 -1.82
N ASP A 71 -4.64 -8.10 -2.85
CA ASP A 71 -4.10 -6.78 -3.23
C ASP A 71 -4.87 -5.62 -2.58
N ASP A 72 -6.03 -5.89 -1.96
CA ASP A 72 -6.90 -4.84 -1.41
C ASP A 72 -6.41 -4.28 -0.06
N GLU A 73 -5.40 -4.85 0.57
CA GLU A 73 -4.89 -4.39 1.86
C GLU A 73 -3.73 -3.38 1.81
N VAL A 74 -3.34 -2.88 0.65
CA VAL A 74 -2.29 -1.87 0.56
C VAL A 74 -2.81 -0.52 0.10
N ASP A 75 -3.86 -0.04 0.73
CA ASP A 75 -4.16 1.40 0.76
C ASP A 75 -3.41 2.05 1.93
N VAL A 76 -2.10 1.88 1.97
CA VAL A 76 -1.29 2.36 3.10
C VAL A 76 -0.13 3.22 2.66
N ILE A 77 -0.42 4.31 1.99
CA ILE A 77 0.21 5.56 2.40
C ILE A 77 -0.91 6.32 3.13
N PRO A 78 -0.93 6.32 4.45
CA PRO A 78 -1.84 7.21 5.16
C PRO A 78 -1.34 8.62 4.87
N GLU A 79 -1.92 9.29 3.89
CA GLU A 79 -1.72 10.73 3.63
C GLU A 79 -1.94 11.57 4.89
N ARG A 80 -2.53 10.96 5.92
CA ARG A 80 -2.90 11.59 7.19
C ARG A 80 -1.88 11.43 8.32
N ASN A 81 -0.83 10.63 8.15
CA ASN A 81 0.09 10.29 9.25
C ASN A 81 1.56 10.54 8.93
N LEU A 82 1.88 11.32 7.91
CA LEU A 82 3.25 11.81 7.78
C LEU A 82 3.51 12.78 8.92
N PRO A 83 4.60 12.63 9.68
CA PRO A 83 5.00 13.61 10.65
C PRO A 83 5.08 14.97 9.97
N ASN A 84 4.35 15.93 10.48
CA ASN A 84 4.33 17.29 9.92
C ASN A 84 5.29 18.25 10.64
N VAL A 85 6.12 17.73 11.51
CA VAL A 85 7.13 18.48 12.27
C VAL A 85 8.42 17.70 12.28
N PHE A 86 9.55 18.36 12.02
CA PHE A 86 10.88 17.81 12.23
C PHE A 86 11.80 18.86 12.82
N THR A 87 12.81 18.42 13.58
CA THR A 87 13.63 19.26 14.44
C THR A 87 15.10 18.86 14.32
N PRO A 88 15.80 19.28 13.28
CA PRO A 88 17.22 18.92 13.09
C PRO A 88 18.11 19.70 14.07
N ASN A 89 18.13 19.25 15.32
CA ASN A 89 18.84 19.85 16.44
C ASN A 89 20.03 19.00 16.92
N ASN A 90 20.24 17.86 16.25
CA ASN A 90 21.29 16.90 16.54
C ASN A 90 21.10 16.15 17.89
N ASP A 91 19.85 15.93 18.29
CA ASP A 91 19.51 15.06 19.45
C ASP A 91 19.27 13.59 19.03
N GLY A 92 19.27 13.31 17.73
CA GLY A 92 19.08 11.97 17.15
C GLY A 92 17.62 11.65 16.84
N GLU A 93 16.68 12.56 17.12
CA GLU A 93 15.26 12.36 16.85
C GLU A 93 14.73 13.39 15.86
N ASN A 94 13.96 12.95 14.87
CA ASN A 94 13.31 13.82 13.86
C ASN A 94 14.26 14.76 13.11
N GLU A 95 15.48 14.31 12.88
CA GLU A 95 16.55 15.11 12.26
C GLU A 95 16.36 15.37 10.77
N THR A 96 15.50 14.60 10.12
CA THR A 96 15.26 14.66 8.67
C THR A 96 13.80 14.50 8.31
N PHE A 97 13.43 15.02 7.13
CA PHE A 97 12.11 14.92 6.54
C PHE A 97 12.22 14.47 5.07
N PRO A 98 11.26 13.70 4.52
CA PRO A 98 10.10 13.06 5.13
C PRO A 98 10.43 11.70 5.75
N LEU A 99 9.58 11.30 6.71
CA LEU A 99 9.58 9.96 7.26
C LEU A 99 8.40 9.20 6.66
N LEU A 100 8.64 8.47 5.57
CA LEU A 100 7.60 7.63 4.96
C LEU A 100 7.67 6.22 5.55
N PRO A 101 6.58 5.70 6.12
CA PRO A 101 6.59 4.45 6.87
C PRO A 101 6.57 3.18 5.98
N VAL A 102 6.61 3.33 4.68
CA VAL A 102 6.48 2.20 3.74
C VAL A 102 7.78 1.97 2.95
N PRO A 103 8.09 0.73 2.60
CA PRO A 103 9.18 0.43 1.69
C PRO A 103 8.90 1.07 0.33
N MET A 104 9.71 2.06 -0.05
CA MET A 104 9.59 2.74 -1.33
C MET A 104 10.61 2.19 -2.32
N GLU A 105 10.18 1.98 -3.54
CA GLU A 105 11.07 1.66 -4.67
C GLU A 105 11.74 2.91 -5.20
N LYS A 106 10.94 3.95 -5.41
CA LYS A 106 11.40 5.27 -5.86
C LYS A 106 10.66 6.38 -5.14
N MET A 107 11.33 7.50 -5.04
CA MET A 107 10.76 8.75 -4.54
C MET A 107 11.28 9.90 -5.38
N SER A 108 10.41 10.85 -5.69
CA SER A 108 10.77 12.17 -6.18
C SER A 108 10.09 13.21 -5.30
N ILE A 109 10.84 14.12 -4.71
CA ILE A 109 10.29 15.15 -3.83
C ILE A 109 10.93 16.51 -4.11
N THR A 110 10.10 17.55 -4.06
CA THR A 110 10.54 18.94 -4.03
C THR A 110 9.94 19.60 -2.80
N ILE A 111 10.78 20.25 -2.00
CA ILE A 111 10.35 21.03 -0.84
C ILE A 111 10.57 22.51 -1.16
N ASN A 112 9.53 23.31 -0.93
CA ASN A 112 9.51 24.74 -1.21
C ASN A 112 9.28 25.52 0.08
N ASP A 113 9.81 26.72 0.13
CA ASP A 113 9.48 27.68 1.18
C ASP A 113 8.05 28.26 0.99
N ARG A 114 7.65 29.13 1.89
CA ARG A 114 6.31 29.78 1.87
C ARG A 114 6.07 30.66 0.64
N TRP A 115 7.11 31.03 -0.08
CA TRP A 115 7.03 31.83 -1.31
C TRP A 115 7.10 30.98 -2.58
N GLY A 116 7.17 29.66 -2.43
CA GLY A 116 7.25 28.71 -3.54
C GLY A 116 8.67 28.51 -4.09
N ALA A 117 9.69 29.09 -3.45
CA ALA A 117 11.07 28.87 -3.87
C ALA A 117 11.55 27.48 -3.38
N PRO A 118 12.14 26.66 -4.26
CA PRO A 118 12.63 25.34 -3.88
C PRO A 118 13.84 25.47 -2.93
N VAL A 119 13.79 24.71 -1.86
CA VAL A 119 14.88 24.63 -0.85
C VAL A 119 15.55 23.26 -0.84
N PHE A 120 14.86 22.23 -1.38
CA PHE A 120 15.42 20.89 -1.46
C PHE A 120 14.72 20.09 -2.57
N ARG A 121 15.50 19.26 -3.27
CA ARG A 121 14.99 18.28 -4.24
C ARG A 121 15.77 16.99 -4.11
N SER A 122 15.06 15.87 -4.23
CA SER A 122 15.68 14.56 -4.27
C SER A 122 14.84 13.59 -5.07
N ASP A 123 15.52 12.77 -5.86
CA ASP A 123 14.98 11.56 -6.50
C ASP A 123 15.57 10.30 -5.83
N ASP A 124 16.35 10.48 -4.76
CA ASP A 124 16.93 9.41 -3.97
C ASP A 124 16.14 9.24 -2.67
N ARG A 125 15.52 8.08 -2.51
CA ARG A 125 14.73 7.72 -1.33
C ARG A 125 15.53 7.72 -0.01
N SER A 126 16.85 7.57 -0.09
CA SER A 126 17.73 7.58 1.07
C SER A 126 18.17 8.99 1.47
N LEU A 127 18.02 9.97 0.57
CA LEU A 127 18.43 11.34 0.79
C LEU A 127 17.25 12.18 1.29
N LEU A 128 17.13 12.29 2.60
CA LEU A 128 16.10 13.07 3.29
C LEU A 128 16.57 14.49 3.56
N TRP A 129 15.64 15.45 3.63
CA TRP A 129 15.95 16.84 3.89
C TRP A 129 16.31 17.07 5.37
N ASN A 130 17.45 17.70 5.60
CA ASN A 130 18.00 18.01 6.93
C ASN A 130 17.75 19.45 7.39
N GLY A 131 16.81 20.17 6.78
CA GLY A 131 16.50 21.56 7.13
C GLY A 131 17.47 22.59 6.56
N LYS A 132 18.42 22.19 5.71
CA LYS A 132 19.37 23.08 5.05
C LYS A 132 19.07 23.12 3.56
N LYS A 133 19.37 24.27 2.93
CA LYS A 133 19.21 24.42 1.48
C LYS A 133 20.05 23.36 0.76
N ASP A 134 19.38 22.52 -0.04
CA ASP A 134 19.96 21.39 -0.78
C ASP A 134 20.86 20.47 0.09
N ASN A 135 20.52 20.32 1.37
CA ASN A 135 21.31 19.60 2.37
C ASN A 135 22.77 20.07 2.51
N ALA A 136 23.06 21.29 2.07
CA ALA A 136 24.39 21.89 2.17
C ALA A 136 24.63 22.51 3.57
N THR A 137 25.24 23.69 3.63
CA THR A 137 25.63 24.30 4.91
C THR A 137 24.69 25.40 5.40
N ILE A 138 23.86 25.95 4.51
CA ILE A 138 23.00 27.10 4.82
C ILE A 138 21.69 26.59 5.43
N PRO A 139 21.41 26.85 6.72
CA PRO A 139 20.16 26.47 7.34
C PRO A 139 19.00 27.27 6.74
N CYS A 140 17.87 26.59 6.55
CA CYS A 140 16.63 27.24 6.21
C CYS A 140 16.03 27.93 7.45
N PRO A 141 15.26 29.03 7.31
CA PRO A 141 14.56 29.64 8.43
C PRO A 141 13.50 28.71 9.02
N ASP A 142 13.25 28.85 10.33
CA ASP A 142 12.11 28.16 10.97
C ASP A 142 10.80 28.56 10.31
N GLY A 143 9.89 27.60 10.16
CA GLY A 143 8.60 27.87 9.57
C GLY A 143 7.96 26.69 8.84
N VAL A 144 6.92 27.01 8.09
CA VAL A 144 6.19 26.03 7.28
C VAL A 144 6.80 25.93 5.89
N TYR A 145 6.99 24.71 5.47
CA TYR A 145 7.45 24.34 4.13
C TYR A 145 6.43 23.46 3.46
N PHE A 146 6.36 23.53 2.15
CA PHE A 146 5.41 22.75 1.35
C PHE A 146 6.18 21.75 0.50
N TYR A 147 5.69 20.53 0.43
CA TYR A 147 6.29 19.52 -0.41
C TYR A 147 5.31 19.00 -1.45
N THR A 148 5.88 18.65 -2.59
CA THR A 148 5.20 17.96 -3.68
C THR A 148 6.12 16.91 -4.26
N GLY A 149 5.56 15.83 -4.76
CA GLY A 149 6.35 14.77 -5.35
C GLY A 149 5.54 13.56 -5.73
N SER A 150 6.21 12.46 -5.94
CA SER A 150 5.62 11.14 -6.14
C SER A 150 6.44 10.08 -5.43
N VAL A 151 5.78 9.01 -5.04
CA VAL A 151 6.42 7.81 -4.49
C VAL A 151 5.95 6.60 -5.28
N GLN A 152 6.90 5.72 -5.59
CA GLN A 152 6.61 4.40 -6.13
C GLN A 152 6.89 3.37 -5.06
N TYR A 153 5.93 2.53 -4.83
CA TYR A 153 6.03 1.37 -3.95
C TYR A 153 5.41 0.17 -4.64
N SER A 154 5.90 -1.00 -4.31
CA SER A 154 5.32 -2.24 -4.79
C SER A 154 4.72 -3.02 -3.63
N ASN A 155 3.58 -3.63 -3.87
CA ASN A 155 3.23 -4.84 -3.15
C ASN A 155 3.75 -6.05 -3.96
N THR A 156 3.42 -7.25 -3.53
CA THR A 156 3.83 -8.48 -4.23
C THR A 156 3.43 -8.52 -5.71
N CYS A 157 2.58 -7.60 -6.18
CA CYS A 157 1.87 -7.71 -7.43
C CYS A 157 1.91 -6.51 -8.33
N ARG A 158 1.95 -5.32 -7.79
CA ARG A 158 1.80 -4.08 -8.55
C ARG A 158 2.77 -3.01 -8.08
N MET A 159 3.22 -2.25 -9.06
CA MET A 159 3.87 -0.97 -8.80
C MET A 159 2.79 0.10 -8.71
N TYR A 160 2.82 0.84 -7.63
CA TYR A 160 1.95 2.00 -7.41
C TYR A 160 2.77 3.26 -7.55
N ASP A 161 2.25 4.21 -8.31
CA ASP A 161 2.79 5.57 -8.40
C ASP A 161 1.76 6.52 -7.79
N ARG A 162 2.12 7.15 -6.68
CA ARG A 162 1.22 8.03 -5.96
C ARG A 162 1.83 9.43 -5.82
N PRO A 163 1.09 10.47 -6.19
CA PRO A 163 1.48 11.83 -5.89
C PRO A 163 1.44 12.03 -4.37
N ILE A 164 2.42 12.77 -3.85
CA ILE A 164 2.46 13.23 -2.47
C ILE A 164 2.51 14.74 -2.44
N GLN A 165 1.75 15.35 -1.54
CA GLN A 165 1.79 16.78 -1.29
C GLN A 165 1.38 17.09 0.14
N GLY A 166 1.90 18.16 0.69
CA GLY A 166 1.53 18.58 2.03
C GLY A 166 2.42 19.69 2.55
N SER A 167 2.40 19.87 3.86
CA SER A 167 3.25 20.82 4.55
C SER A 167 3.94 20.18 5.75
N CYS A 168 5.14 20.65 6.04
CA CYS A 168 5.87 20.32 7.26
C CYS A 168 6.31 21.58 8.00
N ASN A 169 6.37 21.49 9.30
CA ASN A 169 6.90 22.53 10.15
C ASN A 169 8.37 22.22 10.46
N PHE A 170 9.21 23.16 10.15
CA PHE A 170 10.63 23.11 10.46
C PHE A 170 10.95 23.99 11.66
N CYS A 171 11.55 23.42 12.70
CA CYS A 171 12.07 24.10 13.88
C CYS A 171 13.54 23.78 14.07
N GLY A 172 14.42 24.59 13.49
CA GLY A 172 15.89 24.41 13.56
C GLY A 172 16.52 24.91 14.85
N LYS A 173 15.77 25.62 15.69
CA LYS A 173 16.21 26.09 17.00
C LYS A 173 15.45 25.40 18.12
N LEU A 174 16.08 24.47 18.80
CA LEU A 174 15.79 24.30 20.21
C LEU A 174 16.31 25.53 20.94
N LEU A 175 15.41 26.22 21.62
CA LEU A 175 15.83 27.13 22.68
C LEU A 175 16.71 26.31 23.62
N ALA A 176 17.98 26.70 23.75
CA ALA A 176 18.82 26.17 24.79
C ALA A 176 18.03 26.22 26.13
N PRO A 177 18.03 25.17 26.95
CA PRO A 177 17.42 25.25 28.26
C PRO A 177 17.98 26.46 29.00
N PRO A 178 17.16 27.19 29.76
CA PRO A 178 17.64 28.32 30.51
C PRO A 178 18.82 27.85 31.41
N PRO A 179 19.86 28.66 31.56
CA PRO A 179 20.97 28.29 32.42
C PRO A 179 20.41 27.97 33.81
N VAL A 180 20.71 26.79 34.33
CA VAL A 180 20.45 26.43 35.70
C VAL A 180 21.24 27.42 36.55
N SER A 181 20.53 28.31 37.26
CA SER A 181 21.16 29.14 38.28
C SER A 181 21.62 28.24 39.40
N GLU A 182 22.97 28.21 39.64
CA GLU A 182 23.55 27.69 40.83
C GLU A 182 23.10 28.46 42.07
#